data_14d7021fcc488dff2decf1e9d04dc9e6
#
_entry.id   14d7021fcc488dff2decf1e9d04dc9e6
#
_cell.length_a   1.000
_cell.length_b   1.000
_cell.length_c   1.000
_cell.angle_alpha   90.00
_cell.angle_beta   90.00
_cell.angle_gamma   90.00
#
_symmetry.space_group_name_H-M   'P 1'
#
loop_
_entity.id
_entity.type
_entity.pdbx_description
1 polymer ?
#
loop_
_entity_poly.entity_id
_entity_poly.type
_entity_poly.pdbx_seq_one_letter_code
_entity_poly.pdbx_strand_id
1 'polypeptide(L)'
;MMDKQTKSHYLLKGMLAEFQTKPQARLLNKMVGIKFKEIRLEKNLTAEKVVDKNKRFFSSIYDLYKFERGINTDVAKLLCLIKYYGYDIKFLEDRFNWKGENDVEKTHIKE
;
A
#
# COMPACT_ATOMS: atom_id res chain seq x y z
N MET A 1 -21.85 -4.38 8.21
CA MET A 1 -20.67 -3.54 8.23
C MET A 1 -19.42 -4.34 7.93
N MET A 2 -18.54 -3.76 7.13
CA MET A 2 -17.34 -4.46 6.73
C MET A 2 -16.27 -4.34 7.80
N ASP A 3 -15.56 -5.43 8.02
CA ASP A 3 -14.44 -5.37 8.93
C ASP A 3 -13.23 -4.78 8.23
N LYS A 4 -12.12 -4.71 8.95
CA LYS A 4 -10.93 -4.08 8.42
C LYS A 4 -10.38 -4.81 7.20
N GLN A 5 -10.42 -6.11 7.22
CA GLN A 5 -9.87 -6.87 6.13
C GLN A 5 -10.67 -6.70 4.85
N THR A 6 -11.98 -6.67 4.99
CA THR A 6 -12.83 -6.48 3.83
C THR A 6 -12.59 -5.13 3.20
N LYS A 7 -12.49 -4.11 4.03
CA LYS A 7 -12.19 -2.78 3.53
C LYS A 7 -10.85 -2.74 2.81
N SER A 8 -9.88 -3.42 3.39
CA SER A 8 -8.55 -3.46 2.80
C SER A 8 -8.58 -4.13 1.43
N HIS A 9 -9.36 -5.18 1.30
CA HIS A 9 -9.48 -5.89 0.04
C HIS A 9 -10.01 -4.98 -1.07
N TYR A 10 -11.07 -4.25 -0.78
CA TYR A 10 -11.65 -3.38 -1.80
C TYR A 10 -10.71 -2.25 -2.17
N LEU A 11 -10.05 -1.70 -1.17
CA LEU A 11 -9.09 -0.64 -1.44
C LEU A 11 -7.98 -1.12 -2.36
N LEU A 12 -7.41 -2.27 -2.04
CA LEU A 12 -6.28 -2.78 -2.80
C LEU A 12 -6.69 -3.17 -4.21
N LYS A 13 -7.85 -3.75 -4.36
CA LYS A 13 -8.33 -4.11 -5.69
C LYS A 13 -8.44 -2.90 -6.57
N GLY A 14 -9.02 -1.84 -6.04
CA GLY A 14 -9.16 -0.62 -6.83
C GLY A 14 -7.83 -0.04 -7.22
N MET A 15 -6.90 -0.01 -6.28
CA MET A 15 -5.60 0.54 -6.55
C MET A 15 -4.86 -0.26 -7.62
N LEU A 16 -4.93 -1.57 -7.53
CA LEU A 16 -4.21 -2.39 -8.49
C LEU A 16 -4.77 -2.25 -9.89
N ALA A 17 -6.07 -2.15 -10.00
CA ALA A 17 -6.68 -1.97 -11.30
C ALA A 17 -6.20 -0.68 -11.94
N GLU A 18 -6.09 0.37 -11.14
CA GLU A 18 -5.70 1.67 -11.66
C GLU A 18 -4.23 1.78 -11.97
N PHE A 19 -3.40 1.09 -11.22
CA PHE A 19 -1.97 1.13 -11.44
C PHE A 19 -1.57 0.72 -12.84
N GLN A 20 -2.42 0.00 -13.52
CA GLN A 20 -2.13 -0.43 -14.86
C GLN A 20 -2.41 0.64 -15.89
N THR A 21 -3.01 1.73 -15.49
CA THR A 21 -3.40 2.79 -16.39
C THR A 21 -2.51 3.99 -16.17
N LYS A 22 -1.49 4.12 -16.99
CA LYS A 22 -0.52 5.19 -16.81
C LYS A 22 -1.08 6.58 -16.69
N PRO A 23 -2.02 6.96 -17.54
CA PRO A 23 -2.52 8.33 -17.47
C PRO A 23 -3.16 8.67 -16.14
N GLN A 24 -3.61 7.67 -15.42
CA GLN A 24 -4.32 7.88 -14.15
C GLN A 24 -3.42 7.65 -12.95
N ALA A 25 -2.18 7.27 -13.19
CA ALA A 25 -1.30 6.89 -12.08
C ALA A 25 -1.09 8.04 -11.10
N ARG A 26 -0.95 9.25 -11.61
CA ARG A 26 -0.72 10.38 -10.73
C ARG A 26 -1.88 10.62 -9.80
N LEU A 27 -3.07 10.60 -10.38
CA LEU A 27 -4.27 10.82 -9.59
C LEU A 27 -4.42 9.71 -8.55
N LEU A 28 -4.19 8.49 -8.98
CA LEU A 28 -4.29 7.37 -8.07
C LEU A 28 -3.29 7.50 -6.93
N ASN A 29 -2.06 7.88 -7.25
CA ASN A 29 -1.05 8.03 -6.21
C ASN A 29 -1.45 9.06 -5.18
N LYS A 30 -2.08 10.14 -5.64
CA LYS A 30 -2.58 11.14 -4.70
C LYS A 30 -3.67 10.57 -3.81
N MET A 31 -4.58 9.82 -4.42
CA MET A 31 -5.68 9.24 -3.66
C MET A 31 -5.18 8.25 -2.63
N VAL A 32 -4.20 7.45 -3.01
CA VAL A 32 -3.59 6.50 -2.10
C VAL A 32 -2.93 7.24 -0.94
N GLY A 33 -2.19 8.28 -1.25
CA GLY A 33 -1.51 9.04 -0.22
C GLY A 33 -2.47 9.66 0.77
N ILE A 34 -3.54 10.26 0.27
CA ILE A 34 -4.55 10.86 1.13
C ILE A 34 -5.16 9.81 2.05
N LYS A 35 -5.49 8.66 1.48
CA LYS A 35 -6.11 7.61 2.27
C LYS A 35 -5.17 7.12 3.38
N PHE A 36 -3.90 6.98 3.08
CA PHE A 36 -2.97 6.50 4.08
C PHE A 36 -2.68 7.55 5.14
N LYS A 37 -2.73 8.82 4.77
CA LYS A 37 -2.63 9.87 5.77
C LYS A 37 -3.83 9.80 6.71
N GLU A 38 -5.03 9.61 6.16
CA GLU A 38 -6.22 9.48 6.98
C GLU A 38 -6.09 8.32 7.96
N ILE A 39 -5.61 7.18 7.46
CA ILE A 39 -5.43 6.02 8.31
C ILE A 39 -4.45 6.33 9.45
N ARG A 40 -3.36 6.98 9.11
CA ARG A 40 -2.36 7.34 10.12
C ARG A 40 -2.97 8.21 11.21
N LEU A 41 -3.73 9.21 10.79
CA LEU A 41 -4.35 10.12 11.76
C LEU A 41 -5.43 9.44 12.58
N GLU A 42 -6.20 8.55 11.97
CA GLU A 42 -7.20 7.80 12.71
C GLU A 42 -6.57 6.95 13.80
N LYS A 43 -5.36 6.49 13.56
CA LYS A 43 -4.66 5.67 14.55
C LYS A 43 -3.85 6.49 15.52
N ASN A 44 -3.95 7.80 15.42
CA ASN A 44 -3.23 8.73 16.30
C ASN A 44 -1.73 8.52 16.23
N LEU A 45 -1.21 8.31 15.03
CA LEU A 45 0.20 8.10 14.84
C LEU A 45 0.86 9.33 14.26
N THR A 46 1.96 9.74 14.85
CA THR A 46 2.73 10.84 14.29
C THR A 46 3.60 10.33 13.15
N ALA A 47 3.98 11.25 12.27
CA ALA A 47 4.87 10.87 11.18
C ALA A 47 6.18 10.35 11.72
N GLU A 48 6.69 10.96 12.79
CA GLU A 48 7.94 10.51 13.39
C GLU A 48 7.86 9.08 13.84
N LYS A 49 6.75 8.71 14.45
CA LYS A 49 6.61 7.35 14.95
C LYS A 49 6.55 6.34 13.81
N VAL A 50 5.81 6.68 12.78
CA VAL A 50 5.71 5.79 11.62
C VAL A 50 7.07 5.59 10.98
N VAL A 51 7.79 6.67 10.76
CA VAL A 51 9.11 6.58 10.15
C VAL A 51 10.08 5.81 11.04
N ASP A 52 10.04 6.07 12.33
CA ASP A 52 10.93 5.39 13.25
C ASP A 52 10.76 3.89 13.20
N LYS A 53 9.55 3.43 13.04
CA LYS A 53 9.27 1.99 12.98
C LYS A 53 9.46 1.40 11.59
N ASN A 54 9.69 2.24 10.60
CA ASN A 54 9.77 1.79 9.21
C ASN A 54 10.96 2.38 8.48
N LYS A 55 12.09 2.45 9.17
CA LYS A 55 13.28 3.10 8.63
C LYS A 55 13.82 2.46 7.38
N ARG A 56 13.46 1.22 7.17
CA ARG A 56 13.90 0.50 5.99
C ARG A 56 13.32 1.10 4.73
N PHE A 57 12.13 1.67 4.82
CA PHE A 57 11.41 2.15 3.66
C PHE A 57 11.24 3.65 3.62
N PHE A 58 11.36 4.32 4.76
CA PHE A 58 11.20 5.77 4.83
C PHE A 58 12.43 6.35 5.50
N SER A 59 13.12 7.20 4.77
CA SER A 59 14.37 7.77 5.27
C SER A 59 14.15 8.92 6.24
N SER A 60 13.00 9.59 6.15
CA SER A 60 12.72 10.74 6.99
C SER A 60 11.23 10.98 7.00
N ILE A 61 10.79 11.89 7.90
CA ILE A 61 9.37 12.26 7.91
C ILE A 61 8.97 12.91 6.57
N TYR A 62 9.91 13.58 5.92
CA TYR A 62 9.60 14.18 4.63
C TYR A 62 9.34 13.12 3.58
N ASP A 63 10.04 12.01 3.68
CA ASP A 63 9.82 10.90 2.76
C ASP A 63 8.40 10.36 2.94
N LEU A 64 7.95 10.24 4.17
CA LEU A 64 6.58 9.82 4.43
C LEU A 64 5.57 10.84 3.91
N TYR A 65 5.83 12.12 4.17
CA TYR A 65 4.94 13.17 3.68
C TYR A 65 4.84 13.15 2.16
N LYS A 66 5.94 12.88 1.48
CA LYS A 66 5.90 12.77 0.02
C LYS A 66 5.00 11.63 -0.41
N PHE A 67 5.11 10.51 0.29
CA PHE A 67 4.23 9.39 0.00
C PHE A 67 2.77 9.78 0.19
N GLU A 68 2.48 10.49 1.26
CA GLU A 68 1.11 10.89 1.56
C GLU A 68 0.58 11.92 0.58
N ARG A 69 1.47 12.61 -0.12
CA ARG A 69 1.07 13.52 -1.19
C ARG A 69 1.10 12.88 -2.56
N GLY A 70 1.45 11.61 -2.62
CA GLY A 70 1.45 10.89 -3.88
C GLY A 70 2.66 11.15 -4.75
N ILE A 71 3.75 11.61 -4.17
CA ILE A 71 4.92 11.99 -4.95
C ILE A 71 5.87 10.82 -5.15
N ASN A 72 6.14 10.06 -4.09
CA ASN A 72 7.10 8.96 -4.19
C ASN A 72 6.44 7.64 -3.86
N THR A 73 5.28 7.41 -4.41
CA THR A 73 4.54 6.20 -4.16
C THR A 73 5.20 5.03 -4.90
N ASP A 74 5.69 4.07 -4.15
CA ASP A 74 6.15 2.84 -4.77
C ASP A 74 5.56 1.66 -4.00
N VAL A 75 5.65 0.50 -4.62
CA VAL A 75 4.97 -0.67 -4.08
C VAL A 75 5.56 -1.08 -2.74
N ALA A 76 6.86 -0.96 -2.58
CA ALA A 76 7.49 -1.35 -1.32
C ALA A 76 6.98 -0.50 -0.16
N LYS A 77 6.89 0.80 -0.37
CA LYS A 77 6.37 1.68 0.66
C LYS A 77 4.91 1.39 0.94
N LEU A 78 4.15 1.16 -0.12
CA LEU A 78 2.73 0.85 0.01
C LEU A 78 2.52 -0.39 0.87
N LEU A 79 3.22 -1.47 0.53
CA LEU A 79 3.07 -2.71 1.27
C LEU A 79 3.54 -2.58 2.71
N CYS A 80 4.61 -1.82 2.90
CA CYS A 80 5.12 -1.58 4.23
C CYS A 80 4.06 -0.94 5.12
N LEU A 81 3.41 0.09 4.62
CA LEU A 81 2.41 0.79 5.41
C LEU A 81 1.14 -0.03 5.59
N ILE A 82 0.73 -0.76 4.57
CA ILE A 82 -0.43 -1.63 4.71
C ILE A 82 -0.22 -2.57 5.88
N LYS A 83 0.94 -3.18 5.91
CA LYS A 83 1.24 -4.12 6.97
C LYS A 83 1.37 -3.42 8.33
N TYR A 84 2.07 -2.31 8.35
CA TYR A 84 2.29 -1.59 9.59
C TYR A 84 0.98 -1.11 10.21
N TYR A 85 0.06 -0.66 9.36
CA TYR A 85 -1.23 -0.17 9.85
C TYR A 85 -2.19 -1.31 10.19
N GLY A 86 -1.78 -2.55 9.97
CA GLY A 86 -2.57 -3.68 10.44
C GLY A 86 -3.53 -4.25 9.42
N TYR A 87 -3.35 -3.93 8.16
CA TYR A 87 -4.20 -4.51 7.12
C TYR A 87 -3.55 -5.76 6.55
N ASP A 88 -4.38 -6.55 5.91
CA ASP A 88 -3.95 -7.82 5.36
C ASP A 88 -3.45 -7.64 3.94
N ILE A 89 -2.21 -8.03 3.70
CA ILE A 89 -1.62 -7.92 2.36
C ILE A 89 -1.62 -9.25 1.63
N LYS A 90 -2.22 -10.26 2.22
CA LYS A 90 -2.20 -11.57 1.60
C LYS A 90 -2.82 -11.55 0.21
N PHE A 91 -3.84 -10.75 0.03
CA PHE A 91 -4.46 -10.62 -1.28
C PHE A 91 -3.42 -10.23 -2.34
N LEU A 92 -2.58 -9.26 -2.02
CA LEU A 92 -1.55 -8.83 -2.96
C LEU A 92 -0.51 -9.91 -3.16
N GLU A 93 -0.10 -10.55 -2.08
CA GLU A 93 0.89 -11.60 -2.18
C GLU A 93 0.41 -12.72 -3.09
N ASP A 94 -0.85 -13.09 -2.94
CA ASP A 94 -1.41 -14.18 -3.72
C ASP A 94 -1.57 -13.80 -5.19
N ARG A 95 -2.03 -12.59 -5.43
CA ARG A 95 -2.29 -12.14 -6.80
C ARG A 95 -1.02 -11.88 -7.59
N PHE A 96 -0.01 -11.33 -6.94
CA PHE A 96 1.18 -10.87 -7.64
C PHE A 96 2.41 -11.68 -7.33
N ASN A 97 2.25 -12.70 -6.54
CA ASN A 97 3.32 -13.66 -6.31
C ASN A 97 4.62 -13.00 -5.82
N TRP A 98 4.46 -12.15 -4.81
CA TRP A 98 5.62 -11.43 -4.27
C TRP A 98 6.70 -12.34 -3.72
N LYS A 99 6.31 -13.52 -3.31
CA LYS A 99 7.20 -14.36 -2.56
C LYS A 99 8.19 -15.12 -3.41
N GLY A 100 7.85 -15.36 -4.64
CA GLY A 100 8.75 -16.13 -5.46
C GLY A 100 8.30 -16.19 -6.88
N GLU A 101 9.20 -15.91 -7.71
CA GLU A 101 8.92 -15.86 -9.14
C GLU A 101 8.61 -17.22 -9.70
N ASN A 102 9.11 -18.23 -9.09
CA ASN A 102 8.87 -19.58 -9.59
C ASN A 102 7.42 -20.00 -9.41
N ASP A 103 6.68 -19.25 -8.61
CA ASP A 103 5.28 -19.57 -8.39
C ASP A 103 4.37 -18.94 -9.42
N VAL A 104 4.94 -18.21 -10.34
CA VAL A 104 4.14 -17.53 -11.34
C VAL A 104 3.28 -18.51 -12.12
N GLU A 105 3.86 -19.60 -12.52
CA GLU A 105 3.09 -20.58 -13.26
C GLU A 105 1.98 -21.18 -12.44
N LYS A 106 2.29 -21.50 -11.21
CA LYS A 106 1.25 -22.03 -10.34
C LYS A 106 0.12 -21.05 -10.16
N THR A 107 0.45 -19.81 -10.02
CA THR A 107 -0.55 -18.77 -9.87
C THR A 107 -1.43 -18.71 -11.10
N HIS A 108 -0.80 -18.73 -12.26
CA HIS A 108 -1.57 -18.70 -13.50
C HIS A 108 -2.49 -19.88 -13.62
N ILE A 109 -1.99 -21.02 -13.28
CA ILE A 109 -2.78 -22.22 -13.40
C ILE A 109 -4.01 -22.14 -12.56
N LYS A 110 -3.91 -21.54 -11.42
CA LYS A 110 -5.04 -21.44 -10.53
C LYS A 110 -6.05 -20.42 -10.97
N GLU A 111 -5.65 -19.56 -11.82
CA GLU A 111 -6.59 -18.61 -12.32
C GLU A 111 -7.58 -19.28 -13.22
#